data_99a6a67fe51329b0ad14288249fd394d
#
_entry.id   99a6a67fe51329b0ad14288249fd394d
#
_cell.length_a   1.000
_cell.length_b   1.000
_cell.length_c   1.000
_cell.angle_alpha   90.00
_cell.angle_beta   90.00
_cell.angle_gamma   90.00
#
_symmetry.space_group_name_H-M   'P 1'
#
loop_
_entity.id
_entity.type
_entity.pdbx_description
1 polymer ?
#
loop_
_entity_poly.entity_id
_entity_poly.type
_entity_poly.pdbx_seq_one_letter_code
_entity_poly.pdbx_strand_id
1 'polypeptide(L)'
;MSDRYLTFANSSTGRRLVGALGLPAPVRLERWMAGRVRPVDGALLLGGEGELLQAVMPFANKLTDQLFSARDGQFDLPRWTAEHGPKLKALVFDASHLTRFEQLIELRDFFQPTFKGLANSPRVVVLGRAPESLKDPVAASVQRSLEGFTRSLGKEIRRGGSVQLLYIGKGGEQQLEGALR
;
A
#
# COMPACT_ATOMS: atom_id res chain seq x y z
N MET A 1 -12.77 23.86 5.19
CA MET A 1 -14.03 23.57 5.92
C MET A 1 -13.75 22.51 6.96
N SER A 2 -14.00 22.77 8.24
CA SER A 2 -13.94 21.73 9.27
C SER A 2 -15.26 20.96 9.24
N ASP A 3 -15.19 19.65 9.13
CA ASP A 3 -16.35 18.78 9.22
C ASP A 3 -16.82 18.74 10.69
N ARG A 4 -17.94 19.40 10.96
CA ARG A 4 -18.53 19.51 12.31
C ARG A 4 -18.89 18.14 12.89
N TYR A 5 -19.37 17.22 12.05
CA TYR A 5 -19.67 15.86 12.48
C TYR A 5 -18.39 15.11 12.88
N LEU A 6 -17.35 15.19 12.09
CA LEU A 6 -16.05 14.57 12.38
C LEU A 6 -15.46 15.11 13.69
N THR A 7 -15.57 16.42 13.93
CA THR A 7 -15.09 17.05 15.17
C THR A 7 -15.90 16.58 16.36
N PHE A 8 -17.23 16.54 16.25
CA PHE A 8 -18.11 16.05 17.29
C PHE A 8 -17.89 14.56 17.56
N ALA A 9 -17.93 13.71 16.54
CA ALA A 9 -17.79 12.25 16.67
C ALA A 9 -16.43 11.83 17.28
N ASN A 10 -15.40 12.64 17.14
CA ASN A 10 -14.08 12.39 17.72
C ASN A 10 -13.88 13.04 19.12
N SER A 11 -14.84 13.82 19.62
CA SER A 11 -14.82 14.32 20.99
C SER A 11 -15.10 13.20 22.01
N SER A 12 -14.75 13.41 23.27
CA SER A 12 -14.99 12.42 24.35
C SER A 12 -16.48 12.08 24.51
N THR A 13 -17.34 13.07 24.45
CA THR A 13 -18.80 12.91 24.53
C THR A 13 -19.38 12.33 23.25
N GLY A 14 -18.90 12.82 22.09
CA GLY A 14 -19.35 12.35 20.78
C GLY A 14 -19.06 10.88 20.56
N ARG A 15 -17.88 10.37 20.94
CA ARG A 15 -17.53 8.95 20.83
C ARG A 15 -18.48 8.04 21.60
N ARG A 16 -18.88 8.43 22.80
CA ARG A 16 -19.85 7.66 23.61
C ARG A 16 -21.21 7.62 22.93
N LEU A 17 -21.69 8.75 22.44
CA LEU A 17 -23.01 8.88 21.80
C LEU A 17 -23.03 8.12 20.45
N VAL A 18 -22.01 8.32 19.62
CA VAL A 18 -21.85 7.63 18.31
C VAL A 18 -21.78 6.11 18.51
N GLY A 19 -21.03 5.64 19.54
CA GLY A 19 -20.98 4.21 19.88
C GLY A 19 -22.32 3.67 20.39
N ALA A 20 -23.02 4.39 21.25
CA ALA A 20 -24.33 3.98 21.78
C ALA A 20 -25.41 3.91 20.68
N LEU A 21 -25.35 4.79 19.69
CA LEU A 21 -26.28 4.84 18.55
C LEU A 21 -25.88 3.95 17.37
N GLY A 22 -24.75 3.22 17.46
CA GLY A 22 -24.24 2.39 16.36
C GLY A 22 -23.87 3.20 15.10
N LEU A 23 -23.63 4.51 15.23
CA LEU A 23 -23.27 5.35 14.11
C LEU A 23 -21.79 5.16 13.73
N PRO A 24 -21.42 5.29 12.44
CA PRO A 24 -20.03 5.14 12.01
C PRO A 24 -19.18 6.28 12.60
N ALA A 25 -18.07 5.90 13.25
CA ALA A 25 -17.05 6.86 13.70
C ALA A 25 -16.14 7.18 12.51
N PRO A 26 -16.21 8.39 11.94
CA PRO A 26 -15.39 8.74 10.78
C PRO A 26 -13.92 8.85 11.19
N VAL A 27 -13.06 8.26 10.39
CA VAL A 27 -11.61 8.37 10.56
C VAL A 27 -11.16 9.74 10.07
N ARG A 28 -10.34 10.43 10.86
CA ARG A 28 -9.73 11.68 10.43
C ARG A 28 -8.71 11.38 9.33
N LEU A 29 -9.06 11.75 8.10
CA LEU A 29 -8.17 11.58 6.95
C LEU A 29 -7.03 12.59 7.02
N GLU A 30 -5.85 12.15 6.63
CA GLU A 30 -4.74 13.07 6.42
C GLU A 30 -4.99 13.91 5.18
N ARG A 31 -4.67 15.19 5.32
CA ARG A 31 -4.72 16.13 4.21
C ARG A 31 -3.30 16.47 3.78
N TRP A 32 -3.14 16.65 2.49
CA TRP A 32 -1.89 17.18 1.96
C TRP A 32 -1.64 18.57 2.57
N MET A 33 -0.39 18.83 2.97
CA MET A 33 0.06 20.14 3.45
C MET A 33 1.13 20.68 2.53
N ALA A 34 0.99 21.94 2.14
CA ALA A 34 2.01 22.63 1.37
C ALA A 34 3.34 22.63 2.14
N GLY A 35 4.45 22.37 1.42
CA GLY A 35 5.78 22.30 2.04
C GLY A 35 6.17 20.92 2.58
N ARG A 36 5.31 19.88 2.46
CA ARG A 36 5.69 18.52 2.79
C ARG A 36 6.83 18.06 1.87
N VAL A 37 7.98 17.74 2.46
CA VAL A 37 9.19 17.37 1.73
C VAL A 37 9.06 15.99 1.09
N ARG A 38 8.41 15.05 1.78
CA ARG A 38 8.23 13.66 1.32
C ARG A 38 6.75 13.28 1.25
N PRO A 39 6.31 12.55 0.23
CA PRO A 39 4.91 12.18 0.06
C PRO A 39 4.42 11.19 1.12
N VAL A 40 5.31 10.37 1.70
CA VAL A 40 4.99 9.41 2.77
C VAL A 40 5.60 9.88 4.09
N ASP A 41 4.74 10.19 5.05
CA ASP A 41 5.13 10.61 6.40
C ASP A 41 5.07 9.42 7.35
N GLY A 42 6.09 8.58 7.31
CA GLY A 42 6.22 7.37 8.10
C GLY A 42 6.77 6.18 7.32
N ALA A 43 6.64 4.98 7.89
CA ALA A 43 7.26 3.78 7.35
C ALA A 43 6.62 3.31 6.04
N LEU A 44 7.47 3.00 5.08
CA LEU A 44 7.16 2.35 3.80
C LEU A 44 7.73 0.94 3.79
N LEU A 45 6.88 -0.04 3.57
CA LEU A 45 7.26 -1.44 3.40
C LEU A 45 7.31 -1.80 1.92
N LEU A 46 8.43 -2.35 1.50
CA LEU A 46 8.65 -2.89 0.16
C LEU A 46 8.58 -4.42 0.19
N GLY A 47 7.94 -5.02 -0.80
CA GLY A 47 7.85 -6.48 -0.93
C GLY A 47 7.60 -6.95 -2.36
N GLY A 48 7.66 -8.27 -2.54
CA GLY A 48 7.67 -8.91 -3.84
C GLY A 48 9.09 -9.15 -4.38
N GLU A 49 9.18 -9.87 -5.50
CA GLU A 49 10.47 -10.26 -6.11
C GLU A 49 10.61 -9.78 -7.55
N GLY A 50 9.69 -8.94 -8.01
CA GLY A 50 9.70 -8.47 -9.38
C GLY A 50 10.83 -7.46 -9.67
N GLU A 51 11.08 -7.27 -10.95
CA GLU A 51 12.09 -6.32 -11.45
C GLU A 51 11.70 -4.85 -11.25
N LEU A 52 10.38 -4.58 -11.06
CA LEU A 52 9.89 -3.22 -10.87
C LEU A 52 10.32 -2.63 -9.52
N LEU A 53 10.50 -3.46 -8.50
CA LEU A 53 10.98 -3.00 -7.20
C LEU A 53 12.40 -2.44 -7.29
N GLN A 54 13.25 -3.02 -8.15
CA GLN A 54 14.59 -2.48 -8.41
C GLN A 54 14.54 -1.09 -9.04
N ALA A 55 13.52 -0.82 -9.86
CA ALA A 55 13.32 0.51 -10.44
C ALA A 55 12.78 1.53 -9.42
N VAL A 56 12.17 1.08 -8.32
CA VAL A 56 11.72 1.94 -7.20
C VAL A 56 12.89 2.39 -6.31
N MET A 57 13.88 1.53 -6.09
CA MET A 57 14.97 1.76 -5.14
C MET A 57 15.74 3.09 -5.34
N PRO A 58 16.08 3.53 -6.57
CA PRO A 58 16.84 4.76 -6.77
C PRO A 58 16.16 6.03 -6.22
N PHE A 59 14.83 6.00 -6.06
CA PHE A 59 14.08 7.15 -5.55
C PHE A 59 13.28 6.85 -4.27
N ALA A 60 13.40 5.65 -3.72
CA ALA A 60 12.65 5.24 -2.52
C ALA A 60 12.87 6.20 -1.33
N ASN A 61 14.11 6.70 -1.15
CA ASN A 61 14.46 7.69 -0.12
C ASN A 61 13.80 9.06 -0.33
N LYS A 62 13.33 9.36 -1.54
CA LYS A 62 12.53 10.57 -1.80
C LYS A 62 11.08 10.41 -1.34
N LEU A 63 10.60 9.17 -1.20
CA LEU A 63 9.24 8.87 -0.72
C LEU A 63 9.15 8.98 0.80
N THR A 64 10.13 8.42 1.51
CA THR A 64 10.22 8.41 2.97
C THR A 64 11.67 8.23 3.44
N ASP A 65 11.94 8.52 4.72
CA ASP A 65 13.20 8.19 5.40
C ASP A 65 13.13 6.86 6.20
N GLN A 66 11.96 6.23 6.25
CA GLN A 66 11.71 4.99 6.99
C GLN A 66 11.36 3.86 6.04
N LEU A 67 12.39 3.31 5.39
CA LEU A 67 12.26 2.20 4.45
C LEU A 67 12.47 0.86 5.15
N PHE A 68 11.61 -0.09 4.84
CA PHE A 68 11.67 -1.46 5.33
C PHE A 68 11.45 -2.45 4.17
N SER A 69 11.99 -3.63 4.32
CA SER A 69 11.70 -4.75 3.43
C SER A 69 10.86 -5.81 4.13
N ALA A 70 10.11 -6.60 3.36
CA ALA A 70 9.37 -7.74 3.87
C ALA A 70 10.27 -8.96 4.13
N ARG A 71 11.47 -8.98 3.56
CA ARG A 71 12.43 -10.10 3.61
C ARG A 71 13.77 -9.66 4.16
N ASP A 72 14.46 -10.59 4.81
CA ASP A 72 15.82 -10.36 5.27
C ASP A 72 16.77 -10.16 4.09
N GLY A 73 17.66 -9.18 4.21
CA GLY A 73 18.72 -8.90 3.22
C GLY A 73 18.24 -8.31 1.90
N GLN A 74 16.95 -8.03 1.73
CA GLN A 74 16.45 -7.41 0.51
C GLN A 74 16.82 -5.91 0.51
N PHE A 75 17.62 -5.48 -0.47
CA PHE A 75 18.08 -4.10 -0.65
C PHE A 75 18.84 -3.50 0.54
N ASP A 76 19.46 -4.32 1.37
CA ASP A 76 20.12 -3.88 2.61
C ASP A 76 19.21 -3.07 3.55
N LEU A 77 17.89 -3.27 3.41
CA LEU A 77 16.89 -2.63 4.26
C LEU A 77 16.60 -3.48 5.49
N PRO A 78 16.25 -2.84 6.62
CA PRO A 78 15.77 -3.55 7.79
C PRO A 78 14.48 -4.28 7.49
N ARG A 79 14.37 -5.53 7.96
CA ARG A 79 13.13 -6.29 7.84
C ARG A 79 12.07 -5.73 8.77
N TRP A 80 10.89 -5.52 8.23
CA TRP A 80 9.72 -5.17 9.04
C TRP A 80 9.05 -6.43 9.62
N THR A 81 8.64 -6.35 10.87
CA THR A 81 7.82 -7.39 11.50
C THR A 81 6.61 -6.76 12.18
N ALA A 82 5.50 -7.52 12.26
CA ALA A 82 4.27 -7.03 12.88
C ALA A 82 4.40 -6.78 14.40
N GLU A 83 5.37 -7.43 15.05
CA GLU A 83 5.59 -7.36 16.50
C GLU A 83 6.43 -6.13 16.90
N HIS A 84 7.46 -5.81 16.13
CA HIS A 84 8.45 -4.81 16.50
C HIS A 84 8.58 -3.66 15.51
N GLY A 85 7.93 -3.77 14.34
CA GLY A 85 8.00 -2.75 13.30
C GLY A 85 7.15 -1.52 13.63
N PRO A 86 7.52 -0.35 13.09
CA PRO A 86 6.70 0.85 13.18
C PRO A 86 5.37 0.67 12.44
N LYS A 87 4.40 1.57 12.71
CA LYS A 87 3.15 1.60 11.94
C LYS A 87 3.42 1.97 10.49
N LEU A 88 2.93 1.14 9.58
CA LEU A 88 3.13 1.28 8.14
C LEU A 88 2.22 2.34 7.53
N LYS A 89 2.82 3.32 6.91
CA LYS A 89 2.14 4.41 6.21
C LYS A 89 1.94 4.14 4.74
N ALA A 90 2.86 3.39 4.15
CA ALA A 90 2.75 2.95 2.77
C ALA A 90 3.26 1.52 2.59
N LEU A 91 2.71 0.83 1.61
CA LEU A 91 3.14 -0.48 1.15
C LEU A 91 3.28 -0.46 -0.37
N VAL A 92 4.38 -0.98 -0.87
CA VAL A 92 4.58 -1.25 -2.30
C VAL A 92 4.91 -2.72 -2.47
N PHE A 93 4.08 -3.43 -3.22
CA PHE A 93 4.30 -4.84 -3.54
C PHE A 93 4.50 -5.01 -5.04
N ASP A 94 5.64 -5.55 -5.42
CA ASP A 94 5.93 -5.87 -6.82
C ASP A 94 5.44 -7.28 -7.14
N ALA A 95 4.32 -7.36 -7.86
CA ALA A 95 3.70 -8.58 -8.34
C ALA A 95 4.08 -8.90 -9.80
N SER A 96 5.01 -8.17 -10.42
CA SER A 96 5.35 -8.34 -11.83
C SER A 96 5.94 -9.72 -12.16
N HIS A 97 6.53 -10.38 -11.17
CA HIS A 97 7.09 -11.73 -11.28
C HIS A 97 6.04 -12.85 -11.19
N LEU A 98 4.82 -12.54 -10.74
CA LEU A 98 3.76 -13.54 -10.59
C LEU A 98 3.23 -13.95 -11.96
N THR A 99 3.56 -15.17 -12.37
CA THR A 99 3.19 -15.74 -13.67
C THR A 99 2.38 -17.04 -13.55
N ARG A 100 2.24 -17.58 -12.36
CA ARG A 100 1.51 -18.82 -12.02
C ARG A 100 0.53 -18.58 -10.88
N PHE A 101 -0.60 -19.28 -10.89
CA PHE A 101 -1.66 -19.12 -9.87
C PHE A 101 -1.18 -19.45 -8.46
N GLU A 102 -0.28 -20.42 -8.32
CA GLU A 102 0.29 -20.82 -7.04
C GLU A 102 1.06 -19.68 -6.36
N GLN A 103 1.67 -18.81 -7.15
CA GLN A 103 2.42 -17.65 -6.64
C GLN A 103 1.51 -16.57 -6.05
N LEU A 104 0.19 -16.58 -6.32
CA LEU A 104 -0.75 -15.62 -5.73
C LEU A 104 -0.80 -15.71 -4.19
N ILE A 105 -0.33 -16.81 -3.61
CA ILE A 105 -0.16 -16.95 -2.16
C ILE A 105 0.75 -15.86 -1.58
N GLU A 106 1.73 -15.38 -2.34
CA GLU A 106 2.66 -14.34 -1.92
C GLU A 106 1.96 -13.02 -1.58
N LEU A 107 0.86 -12.72 -2.26
CA LEU A 107 0.01 -11.57 -1.93
C LEU A 107 -0.54 -11.69 -0.51
N ARG A 108 -1.08 -12.86 -0.17
CA ARG A 108 -1.58 -13.12 1.19
C ARG A 108 -0.47 -12.99 2.22
N ASP A 109 0.66 -13.64 1.95
CA ASP A 109 1.77 -13.73 2.90
C ASP A 109 2.42 -12.37 3.16
N PHE A 110 2.37 -11.46 2.18
CA PHE A 110 2.81 -10.08 2.35
C PHE A 110 1.77 -9.22 3.08
N PHE A 111 0.50 -9.24 2.62
CA PHE A 111 -0.49 -8.28 3.11
C PHE A 111 -1.11 -8.68 4.46
N GLN A 112 -1.35 -9.97 4.72
CA GLN A 112 -2.02 -10.43 5.93
C GLN A 112 -1.32 -9.97 7.22
N PRO A 113 0.00 -10.11 7.41
CA PRO A 113 0.67 -9.65 8.62
C PRO A 113 0.67 -8.14 8.78
N THR A 114 0.52 -7.38 7.69
CA THR A 114 0.60 -5.90 7.72
C THR A 114 -0.66 -5.22 8.27
N PHE A 115 -1.84 -5.87 8.19
CA PHE A 115 -3.12 -5.22 8.55
C PHE A 115 -3.14 -4.61 9.96
N LYS A 116 -2.58 -5.31 10.94
CA LYS A 116 -2.50 -4.81 12.33
C LYS A 116 -1.47 -3.69 12.48
N GLY A 117 -0.50 -3.66 11.59
CA GLY A 117 0.59 -2.68 11.54
C GLY A 117 0.26 -1.37 10.82
N LEU A 118 -0.88 -1.28 10.12
CA LEU A 118 -1.22 -0.09 9.33
C LEU A 118 -1.46 1.15 10.21
N ALA A 119 -0.93 2.28 9.75
CA ALA A 119 -1.24 3.61 10.27
C ALA A 119 -2.60 4.10 9.78
N ASN A 120 -2.99 5.35 10.13
CA ASN A 120 -4.14 6.00 9.51
C ASN A 120 -3.81 6.46 8.10
N SER A 121 -4.81 6.42 7.22
CA SER A 121 -4.70 6.78 5.79
C SER A 121 -3.51 6.09 5.09
N PRO A 122 -3.37 4.76 5.22
CA PRO A 122 -2.27 4.06 4.57
C PRO A 122 -2.44 4.07 3.05
N ARG A 123 -1.32 4.09 2.34
CA ARG A 123 -1.28 4.01 0.89
C ARG A 123 -0.69 2.68 0.47
N VAL A 124 -1.40 1.96 -0.37
CA VAL A 124 -0.96 0.67 -0.89
C VAL A 124 -0.89 0.73 -2.40
N VAL A 125 0.22 0.30 -2.93
CA VAL A 125 0.43 0.17 -4.36
C VAL A 125 0.87 -1.27 -4.67
N VAL A 126 0.17 -1.89 -5.61
CA VAL A 126 0.56 -3.16 -6.21
C VAL A 126 1.08 -2.84 -7.61
N LEU A 127 2.30 -3.25 -7.89
CA LEU A 127 2.91 -3.11 -9.20
C LEU A 127 2.72 -4.42 -9.98
N GLY A 128 2.31 -4.34 -11.23
CA GLY A 128 2.11 -5.49 -12.10
C GLY A 128 2.50 -5.20 -13.54
N ARG A 129 2.49 -6.23 -14.38
CA ARG A 129 2.63 -6.10 -15.83
C ARG A 129 1.26 -6.10 -16.49
N ALA A 130 1.09 -5.25 -17.50
CA ALA A 130 -0.16 -5.19 -18.26
C ALA A 130 -0.48 -6.56 -18.86
N PRO A 131 -1.63 -7.17 -18.54
CA PRO A 131 -1.98 -8.52 -19.02
C PRO A 131 -1.93 -8.64 -20.53
N GLU A 132 -2.30 -7.59 -21.25
CA GLU A 132 -2.33 -7.53 -22.70
C GLU A 132 -0.93 -7.59 -23.35
N SER A 133 0.12 -7.28 -22.59
CA SER A 133 1.51 -7.32 -23.04
C SER A 133 2.14 -8.71 -22.91
N LEU A 134 1.48 -9.64 -22.21
CA LEU A 134 2.03 -10.95 -21.89
C LEU A 134 1.59 -11.98 -22.94
N LYS A 135 2.56 -12.76 -23.44
CA LYS A 135 2.32 -13.81 -24.44
C LYS A 135 1.73 -15.09 -23.82
N ASP A 136 2.12 -15.41 -22.58
CA ASP A 136 1.61 -16.57 -21.86
C ASP A 136 0.20 -16.27 -21.31
N PRO A 137 -0.85 -16.98 -21.74
CA PRO A 137 -2.21 -16.76 -21.27
C PRO A 137 -2.37 -16.98 -19.74
N VAL A 138 -1.58 -17.89 -19.16
CA VAL A 138 -1.61 -18.14 -17.72
C VAL A 138 -1.04 -16.94 -16.99
N ALA A 139 0.12 -16.44 -17.39
CA ALA A 139 0.71 -15.25 -16.81
C ALA A 139 -0.20 -14.02 -16.97
N ALA A 140 -0.83 -13.85 -18.15
CA ALA A 140 -1.79 -12.78 -18.38
C ALA A 140 -3.01 -12.88 -17.43
N SER A 141 -3.53 -14.09 -17.21
CA SER A 141 -4.65 -14.33 -16.28
C SER A 141 -4.25 -14.05 -14.83
N VAL A 142 -3.05 -14.45 -14.41
CA VAL A 142 -2.51 -14.17 -13.08
C VAL A 142 -2.39 -12.65 -12.88
N GLN A 143 -1.79 -11.92 -13.83
CA GLN A 143 -1.69 -10.47 -13.74
C GLN A 143 -3.09 -9.79 -13.76
N ARG A 144 -4.04 -10.29 -14.55
CA ARG A 144 -5.42 -9.80 -14.54
C ARG A 144 -6.11 -10.00 -13.19
N SER A 145 -5.81 -11.08 -12.46
CA SER A 145 -6.38 -11.34 -11.15
C SER A 145 -6.02 -10.29 -10.09
N LEU A 146 -4.92 -9.54 -10.29
CA LEU A 146 -4.52 -8.45 -9.40
C LEU A 146 -5.59 -7.34 -9.31
N GLU A 147 -6.42 -7.16 -10.35
CA GLU A 147 -7.54 -6.21 -10.31
C GLU A 147 -8.59 -6.61 -9.26
N GLY A 148 -8.95 -7.88 -9.23
CA GLY A 148 -9.87 -8.43 -8.22
C GLY A 148 -9.27 -8.36 -6.82
N PHE A 149 -8.00 -8.73 -6.70
CA PHE A 149 -7.27 -8.66 -5.44
C PHE A 149 -7.21 -7.24 -4.88
N THR A 150 -6.80 -6.26 -5.66
CA THR A 150 -6.70 -4.86 -5.20
C THR A 150 -8.06 -4.26 -4.82
N ARG A 151 -9.13 -4.60 -5.53
CA ARG A 151 -10.50 -4.20 -5.14
C ARG A 151 -10.91 -4.80 -3.80
N SER A 152 -10.61 -6.07 -3.56
CA SER A 152 -10.89 -6.74 -2.29
C SER A 152 -10.05 -6.15 -1.17
N LEU A 153 -8.75 -5.95 -1.40
CA LEU A 153 -7.83 -5.34 -0.45
C LEU A 153 -8.29 -3.92 -0.06
N GLY A 154 -8.81 -3.14 -1.04
CA GLY A 154 -9.34 -1.80 -0.79
C GLY A 154 -10.55 -1.77 0.14
N LYS A 155 -11.36 -2.85 0.17
CA LYS A 155 -12.48 -3.00 1.11
C LYS A 155 -12.01 -3.37 2.52
N GLU A 156 -10.93 -4.14 2.62
CA GLU A 156 -10.37 -4.60 3.89
C GLU A 156 -9.50 -3.54 4.56
N ILE A 157 -8.79 -2.72 3.77
CA ILE A 157 -7.99 -1.62 4.29
C ILE A 157 -8.92 -0.52 4.81
N ARG A 158 -9.06 -0.50 6.12
CA ARG A 158 -9.83 0.51 6.85
C ARG A 158 -9.01 1.79 7.06
N ARG A 159 -9.48 2.67 7.95
CA ARG A 159 -8.78 3.89 8.41
C ARG A 159 -8.50 4.91 7.31
N GLY A 160 -9.34 4.95 6.27
CA GLY A 160 -9.19 5.89 5.17
C GLY A 160 -8.01 5.59 4.24
N GLY A 161 -7.58 4.33 4.19
CA GLY A 161 -6.54 3.87 3.29
C GLY A 161 -6.96 3.86 1.81
N SER A 162 -5.98 3.86 0.93
CA SER A 162 -6.15 3.69 -0.52
C SER A 162 -5.34 2.51 -1.03
N VAL A 163 -5.88 1.82 -2.03
CA VAL A 163 -5.21 0.73 -2.74
C VAL A 163 -5.24 1.03 -4.23
N GLN A 164 -4.09 0.96 -4.85
CA GLN A 164 -3.93 1.19 -6.28
C GLN A 164 -3.18 0.03 -6.93
N LEU A 165 -3.60 -0.35 -8.12
CA LEU A 165 -2.87 -1.24 -9.00
C LEU A 165 -2.26 -0.40 -10.13
N LEU A 166 -0.96 -0.52 -10.32
CA LEU A 166 -0.24 0.11 -11.42
C LEU A 166 0.30 -0.97 -12.35
N TYR A 167 -0.20 -1.01 -13.55
CA TYR A 167 0.37 -1.81 -14.62
C TYR A 167 1.47 -1.02 -15.33
N ILE A 168 2.67 -1.57 -15.29
CA ILE A 168 3.85 -0.95 -15.89
C ILE A 168 4.17 -1.68 -17.20
N GLY A 169 4.02 -0.98 -18.31
CA GLY A 169 4.45 -1.46 -19.61
C GLY A 169 5.98 -1.49 -19.73
N LYS A 170 6.48 -2.24 -20.68
CA LYS A 170 7.93 -2.30 -20.97
C LYS A 170 8.45 -0.89 -21.31
N GLY A 171 9.50 -0.45 -20.63
CA GLY A 171 10.04 0.91 -20.75
C GLY A 171 9.32 1.96 -19.91
N GLY A 172 8.23 1.61 -19.20
CA GLY A 172 7.49 2.50 -18.32
C GLY A 172 8.09 2.63 -16.91
N GLU A 173 9.14 1.87 -16.61
CA GLU A 173 9.79 1.86 -15.29
C GLU A 173 10.28 3.24 -14.87
N GLN A 174 10.70 4.07 -15.83
CA GLN A 174 11.16 5.44 -15.59
C GLN A 174 10.05 6.38 -15.07
N GLN A 175 8.78 6.02 -15.26
CA GLN A 175 7.63 6.81 -14.80
C GLN A 175 7.20 6.47 -13.37
N LEU A 176 7.76 5.43 -12.75
CA LEU A 176 7.39 4.97 -11.41
C LEU A 176 7.57 6.05 -10.34
N GLU A 177 8.61 6.88 -10.43
CA GLU A 177 8.79 7.98 -9.46
C GLU A 177 7.59 8.93 -9.48
N GLY A 178 7.11 9.33 -10.66
CA GLY A 178 5.94 10.20 -10.79
C GLY A 178 4.64 9.57 -10.31
N ALA A 179 4.48 8.25 -10.54
CA ALA A 179 3.28 7.51 -10.15
C ALA A 179 3.19 7.21 -8.64
N LEU A 180 4.34 7.15 -7.93
CA LEU A 180 4.41 6.85 -6.50
C LEU A 180 4.47 8.09 -5.61
N ARG A 181 4.59 9.27 -6.17
CA ARG A 181 4.58 10.57 -5.45
C ARG A 181 3.18 11.10 -5.29
#